data_c68b8530690794c90d00a532815ec356
#
_entry.id   c68b8530690794c90d00a532815ec356
#
_cell.length_a   1.000
_cell.length_b   1.000
_cell.length_c   1.000
_cell.angle_alpha   90.00
_cell.angle_beta   90.00
_cell.angle_gamma   90.00
#
_symmetry.space_group_name_H-M   'P 1'
#
loop_
_entity.id
_entity.type
_entity.pdbx_description
1 polymer ?
#
loop_
_entity_poly.entity_id
_entity_poly.type
_entity_poly.pdbx_seq_one_letter_code
_entity_poly.pdbx_strand_id
1 'polypeptide(L)'
;MLHAVIMAGGKGERFWPWSRENSPKQLLPIVGEGTMLEQAAGRVRPLVGNGRIWVVTNESQGKAVRRLLPALDARHVLLEPAGRNTAPCIALAAAAVAEEDPEGVLLILPADHVISPRDAFLRTLAAAARIARKRDCLITVGISPRYPATGYGYIRRGREEDRDGAVRFFAVEEFREKPDLRTARRLVSSRRYYWNAGIFVWSIRSISAALDFHLPEIAAGVRAIYRTPRPKRSAALRRFYPRLPSISIDYGV
;
A
#
# COMPACT_ATOMS: atom_id res chain seq x y z
N MET A 1 -15.44 -8.25 -1.32
CA MET A 1 -14.97 -8.39 0.10
C MET A 1 -13.88 -7.38 0.40
N LEU A 2 -13.24 -7.37 1.61
CA LEU A 2 -12.12 -6.49 1.95
C LEU A 2 -10.82 -7.30 2.00
N HIS A 3 -9.79 -6.87 1.28
CA HIS A 3 -8.50 -7.52 1.17
C HIS A 3 -7.38 -6.59 1.65
N ALA A 4 -6.48 -7.06 2.48
CA ALA A 4 -5.31 -6.31 2.90
C ALA A 4 -4.10 -6.69 2.04
N VAL A 5 -3.48 -5.70 1.42
CA VAL A 5 -2.24 -5.83 0.63
C VAL A 5 -1.12 -5.17 1.40
N ILE A 6 -0.16 -5.94 1.86
CA ILE A 6 1.01 -5.46 2.60
C ILE A 6 2.19 -5.35 1.64
N MET A 7 2.67 -4.13 1.41
CA MET A 7 3.85 -3.88 0.59
C MET A 7 5.11 -4.09 1.42
N ALA A 8 5.88 -5.11 1.09
CA ALA A 8 7.08 -5.55 1.82
C ALA A 8 8.32 -5.68 0.93
N GLY A 9 8.37 -4.97 -0.21
CA GLY A 9 9.44 -5.08 -1.23
C GLY A 9 10.64 -4.14 -1.04
N GLY A 10 10.66 -3.29 -0.01
CA GLY A 10 11.71 -2.29 0.20
C GLY A 10 13.07 -2.89 0.57
N LYS A 11 14.18 -2.30 0.08
CA LYS A 11 15.56 -2.73 0.42
C LYS A 11 15.99 -2.37 1.85
N GLY A 12 15.29 -1.44 2.51
CA GLY A 12 15.55 -1.09 3.91
C GLY A 12 16.87 -0.32 4.16
N GLU A 13 17.49 0.27 3.16
CA GLU A 13 18.83 0.90 3.18
C GLU A 13 19.05 1.91 4.33
N ARG A 14 17.97 2.60 4.77
CA ARG A 14 18.04 3.61 5.85
C ARG A 14 18.31 3.03 7.24
N PHE A 15 18.19 1.73 7.44
CA PHE A 15 18.43 1.04 8.71
C PHE A 15 19.78 0.30 8.75
N TRP A 16 20.66 0.56 7.77
CA TRP A 16 22.01 0.03 7.85
C TRP A 16 22.70 0.49 9.15
N PRO A 17 23.44 -0.37 9.90
CA PRO A 17 23.85 -1.75 9.57
C PRO A 17 22.85 -2.85 9.98
N TRP A 18 21.69 -2.53 10.57
CA TRP A 18 20.71 -3.50 11.05
C TRP A 18 19.93 -4.15 9.90
N SER A 19 19.63 -3.40 8.85
CA SER A 19 19.04 -3.95 7.63
C SER A 19 20.12 -4.25 6.60
N ARG A 20 19.97 -5.38 5.93
CA ARG A 20 20.80 -5.82 4.81
C ARG A 20 19.89 -6.32 3.69
N GLU A 21 20.42 -6.51 2.48
CA GLU A 21 19.63 -6.98 1.33
C GLU A 21 18.86 -8.27 1.61
N ASN A 22 19.48 -9.21 2.34
CA ASN A 22 18.86 -10.49 2.74
C ASN A 22 18.06 -10.40 4.05
N SER A 23 18.10 -9.29 4.75
CA SER A 23 17.39 -9.05 6.02
C SER A 23 16.90 -7.60 6.08
N PRO A 24 15.96 -7.21 5.20
CA PRO A 24 15.46 -5.85 5.15
C PRO A 24 14.60 -5.54 6.37
N LYS A 25 14.42 -4.24 6.67
CA LYS A 25 13.77 -3.73 7.89
C LYS A 25 12.43 -4.38 8.22
N GLN A 26 11.62 -4.69 7.21
CA GLN A 26 10.29 -5.29 7.41
C GLN A 26 10.33 -6.71 7.95
N LEU A 27 11.48 -7.40 7.82
CA LEU A 27 11.71 -8.73 8.35
C LEU A 27 12.47 -8.72 9.70
N LEU A 28 12.67 -7.54 10.29
CA LEU A 28 13.35 -7.37 11.58
C LEU A 28 12.37 -7.03 12.70
N PRO A 29 12.62 -7.51 13.93
CA PRO A 29 11.90 -7.11 15.13
C PRO A 29 12.45 -5.78 15.66
N ILE A 30 12.05 -4.64 15.04
CA ILE A 30 12.58 -3.32 15.36
C ILE A 30 11.86 -2.72 16.58
N VAL A 31 10.56 -2.95 16.71
CA VAL A 31 9.73 -2.42 17.80
C VAL A 31 8.76 -3.49 18.26
N GLY A 32 8.69 -3.71 19.58
CA GLY A 32 7.78 -4.70 20.17
C GLY A 32 8.14 -6.15 19.83
N GLU A 33 7.18 -7.05 19.90
CA GLU A 33 7.35 -8.48 19.63
C GLU A 33 7.09 -8.81 18.16
N GLY A 34 7.93 -9.68 17.58
CA GLY A 34 7.84 -10.11 16.19
C GLY A 34 8.35 -9.09 15.18
N THR A 35 8.44 -9.49 13.93
CA THR A 35 8.89 -8.63 12.84
C THR A 35 7.86 -7.56 12.48
N MET A 36 8.30 -6.49 11.82
CA MET A 36 7.38 -5.43 11.34
C MET A 36 6.28 -6.01 10.42
N LEU A 37 6.62 -7.01 9.60
CA LEU A 37 5.67 -7.68 8.71
C LEU A 37 4.62 -8.49 9.49
N GLU A 38 5.02 -9.26 10.52
CA GLU A 38 4.08 -9.98 11.39
C GLU A 38 3.15 -9.02 12.12
N GLN A 39 3.68 -7.91 12.61
CA GLN A 39 2.89 -6.86 13.24
C GLN A 39 1.90 -6.21 12.27
N ALA A 40 2.31 -5.92 11.02
CA ALA A 40 1.42 -5.36 10.01
C ALA A 40 0.27 -6.34 9.67
N ALA A 41 0.58 -7.62 9.45
CA ALA A 41 -0.42 -8.65 9.20
C ALA A 41 -1.34 -8.86 10.41
N GLY A 42 -0.78 -8.98 11.61
CA GLY A 42 -1.54 -9.12 12.86
C GLY A 42 -2.47 -7.95 13.14
N ARG A 43 -2.07 -6.75 12.74
CA ARG A 43 -2.86 -5.53 12.93
C ARG A 43 -4.15 -5.54 12.12
N VAL A 44 -4.13 -5.97 10.87
CA VAL A 44 -5.30 -5.95 9.97
C VAL A 44 -6.12 -7.25 9.99
N ARG A 45 -5.57 -8.33 10.55
CA ARG A 45 -6.24 -9.63 10.64
C ARG A 45 -7.67 -9.59 11.19
N PRO A 46 -8.00 -8.84 12.25
CA PRO A 46 -9.37 -8.76 12.75
C PRO A 46 -10.36 -8.18 11.74
N LEU A 47 -9.88 -7.37 10.79
CA LEU A 47 -10.71 -6.71 9.80
C LEU A 47 -10.94 -7.57 8.56
N VAL A 48 -9.95 -8.35 8.14
CA VAL A 48 -9.99 -9.09 6.86
C VAL A 48 -9.93 -10.62 7.00
N GLY A 49 -9.47 -11.15 8.14
CA GLY A 49 -9.16 -12.58 8.31
C GLY A 49 -7.88 -12.99 7.58
N ASN A 50 -7.37 -14.19 7.88
CA ASN A 50 -6.13 -14.69 7.27
C ASN A 50 -6.24 -14.91 5.75
N GLY A 51 -7.36 -15.41 5.27
CA GLY A 51 -7.57 -15.75 3.87
C GLY A 51 -7.68 -14.54 2.93
N ARG A 52 -7.56 -13.31 3.43
CA ARG A 52 -7.64 -12.08 2.63
C ARG A 52 -6.49 -11.11 2.90
N ILE A 53 -5.37 -11.64 3.41
CA ILE A 53 -4.11 -10.91 3.54
C ILE A 53 -3.21 -11.33 2.39
N TRP A 54 -2.68 -10.33 1.68
CA TRP A 54 -1.74 -10.47 0.58
C TRP A 54 -0.45 -9.76 0.94
N VAL A 55 0.67 -10.31 0.52
CA VAL A 55 1.98 -9.67 0.69
C VAL A 55 2.67 -9.56 -0.67
N VAL A 56 3.09 -8.36 -1.01
CA VAL A 56 3.94 -8.12 -2.19
C VAL A 56 5.37 -7.91 -1.71
N THR A 57 6.30 -8.70 -2.22
CA THR A 57 7.72 -8.65 -1.83
C THR A 57 8.62 -9.05 -2.98
N ASN A 58 9.93 -8.85 -2.82
CA ASN A 58 10.92 -9.27 -3.82
C ASN A 58 11.09 -10.80 -3.84
N GLU A 59 11.48 -11.37 -4.98
CA GLU A 59 11.72 -12.82 -5.10
C GLU A 59 12.71 -13.34 -4.05
N SER A 60 13.77 -12.59 -3.73
CA SER A 60 14.77 -12.96 -2.72
C SER A 60 14.19 -13.10 -1.31
N GLN A 61 13.15 -12.37 -0.98
CA GLN A 61 12.53 -12.34 0.36
C GLN A 61 11.35 -13.30 0.50
N GLY A 62 10.86 -13.86 -0.60
CA GLY A 62 9.65 -14.69 -0.62
C GLY A 62 9.68 -15.88 0.34
N LYS A 63 10.84 -16.57 0.47
CA LYS A 63 10.99 -17.67 1.43
C LYS A 63 10.87 -17.21 2.88
N ALA A 64 11.46 -16.07 3.22
CA ALA A 64 11.40 -15.50 4.57
C ALA A 64 9.97 -15.06 4.91
N VAL A 65 9.28 -14.39 3.99
CA VAL A 65 7.87 -13.99 4.17
C VAL A 65 6.97 -15.18 4.44
N ARG A 66 7.08 -16.26 3.66
CA ARG A 66 6.29 -17.49 3.87
C ARG A 66 6.58 -18.17 5.21
N ARG A 67 7.82 -18.09 5.70
CA ARG A 67 8.19 -18.61 7.03
C ARG A 67 7.59 -17.80 8.16
N LEU A 68 7.58 -16.47 8.03
CA LEU A 68 7.03 -15.56 9.04
C LEU A 68 5.49 -15.58 9.08
N LEU A 69 4.86 -15.84 7.96
CA LEU A 69 3.39 -15.84 7.83
C LEU A 69 2.89 -17.21 7.29
N PRO A 70 3.08 -18.30 8.03
CA PRO A 70 2.76 -19.66 7.55
C PRO A 70 1.26 -19.89 7.35
N ALA A 71 0.41 -19.05 7.94
CA ALA A 71 -1.05 -19.12 7.77
C ALA A 71 -1.54 -18.45 6.48
N LEU A 72 -0.66 -17.81 5.68
CA LEU A 72 -1.03 -17.25 4.38
C LEU A 72 -0.99 -18.34 3.30
N ASP A 73 -1.97 -18.30 2.40
CA ASP A 73 -1.88 -19.07 1.16
C ASP A 73 -0.63 -18.62 0.37
N ALA A 74 0.12 -19.58 -0.15
CA ALA A 74 1.30 -19.30 -0.96
C ALA A 74 1.00 -18.43 -2.19
N ARG A 75 -0.23 -18.48 -2.71
CA ARG A 75 -0.73 -17.64 -3.82
C ARG A 75 -0.88 -16.18 -3.43
N HIS A 76 -1.04 -15.87 -2.15
CA HIS A 76 -1.16 -14.52 -1.63
C HIS A 76 0.19 -13.85 -1.35
N VAL A 77 1.29 -14.56 -1.56
CA VAL A 77 2.65 -13.99 -1.54
C VAL A 77 3.10 -13.72 -2.97
N LEU A 78 2.90 -12.49 -3.40
CA LEU A 78 3.26 -12.02 -4.74
C LEU A 78 4.73 -11.63 -4.77
N LEU A 79 5.47 -12.17 -5.74
CA LEU A 79 6.92 -11.99 -5.85
C LEU A 79 7.27 -11.06 -7.01
N GLU A 80 7.80 -9.89 -6.70
CA GLU A 80 8.31 -8.96 -7.70
C GLU A 80 9.69 -9.41 -8.18
N PRO A 81 9.91 -9.62 -9.48
CA PRO A 81 11.23 -9.99 -10.00
C PRO A 81 12.21 -8.82 -10.03
N ALA A 82 11.72 -7.59 -9.91
CA ALA A 82 12.51 -6.36 -9.83
C ALA A 82 11.73 -5.30 -9.05
N GLY A 83 12.42 -4.44 -8.29
CA GLY A 83 11.80 -3.29 -7.64
C GLY A 83 11.39 -2.22 -8.67
N ARG A 84 10.11 -1.87 -8.72
CA ARG A 84 9.54 -0.88 -9.66
C ARG A 84 8.71 0.18 -8.96
N ASN A 85 8.99 0.45 -7.69
CA ASN A 85 8.26 1.40 -6.87
C ASN A 85 6.80 0.94 -6.62
N THR A 86 5.94 1.80 -6.07
CA THR A 86 4.64 1.38 -5.52
C THR A 86 3.54 1.21 -6.56
N ALA A 87 3.56 1.91 -7.70
CA ALA A 87 2.49 1.78 -8.68
C ALA A 87 2.44 0.39 -9.35
N PRO A 88 3.54 -0.19 -9.88
CA PRO A 88 3.53 -1.57 -10.39
C PRO A 88 3.23 -2.61 -9.31
N CYS A 89 3.74 -2.41 -8.07
CA CYS A 89 3.45 -3.26 -6.92
C CYS A 89 1.94 -3.33 -6.65
N ILE A 90 1.27 -2.19 -6.59
CA ILE A 90 -0.17 -2.08 -6.36
C ILE A 90 -0.96 -2.63 -7.54
N ALA A 91 -0.56 -2.34 -8.77
CA ALA A 91 -1.21 -2.86 -9.97
C ALA A 91 -1.17 -4.41 -10.01
N LEU A 92 -0.02 -5.00 -9.67
CA LEU A 92 0.15 -6.45 -9.56
C LEU A 92 -0.80 -7.05 -8.51
N ALA A 93 -0.87 -6.43 -7.32
CA ALA A 93 -1.75 -6.85 -6.24
C ALA A 93 -3.23 -6.70 -6.61
N ALA A 94 -3.61 -5.58 -7.22
CA ALA A 94 -4.98 -5.34 -7.66
C ALA A 94 -5.44 -6.39 -8.67
N ALA A 95 -4.60 -6.74 -9.65
CA ALA A 95 -4.90 -7.78 -10.62
C ALA A 95 -5.00 -9.18 -9.98
N ALA A 96 -4.14 -9.48 -8.98
CA ALA A 96 -4.19 -10.75 -8.26
C ALA A 96 -5.50 -10.90 -7.47
N VAL A 97 -5.88 -9.86 -6.73
CA VAL A 97 -7.14 -9.84 -5.96
C VAL A 97 -8.35 -9.87 -6.89
N ALA A 98 -8.31 -9.15 -8.01
CA ALA A 98 -9.41 -9.11 -8.98
C ALA A 98 -9.74 -10.48 -9.60
N GLU A 99 -8.77 -11.41 -9.68
CA GLU A 99 -9.06 -12.80 -10.10
C GLU A 99 -9.91 -13.59 -9.09
N GLU A 100 -9.84 -13.23 -7.80
CA GLU A 100 -10.60 -13.90 -6.73
C GLU A 100 -11.86 -13.13 -6.35
N ASP A 101 -11.79 -11.79 -6.37
CA ASP A 101 -12.88 -10.90 -5.97
C ASP A 101 -12.84 -9.59 -6.77
N PRO A 102 -13.41 -9.56 -7.98
CA PRO A 102 -13.40 -8.38 -8.85
C PRO A 102 -14.12 -7.17 -8.25
N GLU A 103 -15.07 -7.38 -7.33
CA GLU A 103 -15.80 -6.33 -6.60
C GLU A 103 -15.14 -6.02 -5.23
N GLY A 104 -13.93 -6.50 -5.01
CA GLY A 104 -13.18 -6.34 -3.77
C GLY A 104 -12.78 -4.90 -3.49
N VAL A 105 -12.52 -4.63 -2.20
CA VAL A 105 -11.88 -3.41 -1.73
C VAL A 105 -10.49 -3.76 -1.21
N LEU A 106 -9.49 -2.99 -1.62
CA LEU A 106 -8.11 -3.12 -1.20
C LEU A 106 -7.80 -2.18 -0.03
N LEU A 107 -7.19 -2.72 1.01
CA LEU A 107 -6.42 -1.98 2.01
C LEU A 107 -4.95 -2.13 1.65
N ILE A 108 -4.31 -1.08 1.19
CA ILE A 108 -2.90 -1.10 0.83
C ILE A 108 -2.10 -0.48 1.97
N LEU A 109 -1.12 -1.22 2.48
CA LEU A 109 -0.39 -0.91 3.70
C LEU A 109 1.11 -1.13 3.51
N PRO A 110 1.97 -0.21 3.94
CA PRO A 110 3.40 -0.52 4.07
C PRO A 110 3.64 -1.46 5.26
N ALA A 111 4.61 -2.37 5.12
CA ALA A 111 4.96 -3.34 6.16
C ALA A 111 5.70 -2.73 7.36
N ASP A 112 6.20 -1.50 7.24
CA ASP A 112 7.20 -0.90 8.14
C ASP A 112 6.66 0.22 9.04
N HIS A 113 5.36 0.28 9.24
CA HIS A 113 4.73 1.27 10.10
C HIS A 113 4.43 0.72 11.50
N VAL A 114 4.74 1.52 12.52
CA VAL A 114 4.24 1.36 13.88
C VAL A 114 3.00 2.23 14.04
N ILE A 115 1.86 1.62 14.35
CA ILE A 115 0.57 2.32 14.41
C ILE A 115 -0.11 2.06 15.75
N SER A 116 -0.42 3.14 16.46
CA SER A 116 -1.11 3.17 17.74
C SER A 116 -2.04 4.38 17.82
N PRO A 117 -3.22 4.27 18.44
CA PRO A 117 -3.83 3.06 18.97
C PRO A 117 -4.46 2.20 17.87
N ARG A 118 -4.36 0.88 18.01
CA ARG A 118 -4.81 -0.12 17.02
C ARG A 118 -6.29 0.01 16.68
N ASP A 119 -7.15 0.15 17.69
CA ASP A 119 -8.60 0.16 17.48
C ASP A 119 -9.08 1.39 16.70
N ALA A 120 -8.48 2.55 16.95
CA ALA A 120 -8.77 3.76 16.17
C ALA A 120 -8.39 3.57 14.71
N PHE A 121 -7.24 2.94 14.46
CA PHE A 121 -6.78 2.60 13.11
C PHE A 121 -7.75 1.64 12.40
N LEU A 122 -8.16 0.56 13.06
CA LEU A 122 -9.11 -0.41 12.49
C LEU A 122 -10.47 0.23 12.19
N ARG A 123 -10.98 1.08 13.08
CA ARG A 123 -12.21 1.84 12.83
C ARG A 123 -12.09 2.74 11.61
N THR A 124 -10.96 3.43 11.47
CA THR A 124 -10.69 4.30 10.30
C THR A 124 -10.69 3.50 9.00
N LEU A 125 -9.99 2.36 8.97
CA LEU A 125 -9.96 1.50 7.79
C LEU A 125 -11.32 0.90 7.45
N ALA A 126 -12.09 0.48 8.46
CA ALA A 126 -13.44 -0.04 8.25
C ALA A 126 -14.38 1.02 7.66
N ALA A 127 -14.31 2.25 8.17
CA ALA A 127 -15.06 3.38 7.62
C ALA A 127 -14.64 3.68 6.17
N ALA A 128 -13.34 3.75 5.90
CA ALA A 128 -12.83 3.97 4.55
C ALA A 128 -13.27 2.88 3.57
N ALA A 129 -13.29 1.61 3.99
CA ALA A 129 -13.76 0.51 3.17
C ALA A 129 -15.26 0.61 2.83
N ARG A 130 -16.08 1.11 3.77
CA ARG A 130 -17.51 1.35 3.49
C ARG A 130 -17.73 2.46 2.45
N ILE A 131 -16.96 3.56 2.56
CA ILE A 131 -17.03 4.67 1.59
C ILE A 131 -16.51 4.22 0.22
N ALA A 132 -15.36 3.52 0.15
CA ALA A 132 -14.79 3.03 -1.11
C ALA A 132 -15.71 2.04 -1.87
N ARG A 133 -16.62 1.35 -1.17
CA ARG A 133 -17.65 0.50 -1.80
C ARG A 133 -18.80 1.29 -2.40
N LYS A 134 -19.15 2.41 -1.79
CA LYS A 134 -20.30 3.22 -2.18
C LYS A 134 -19.97 4.23 -3.28
N ARG A 135 -18.71 4.64 -3.35
CA ARG A 135 -18.24 5.73 -4.23
C ARG A 135 -17.06 5.27 -5.08
N ASP A 136 -17.01 5.77 -6.31
CA ASP A 136 -15.85 5.63 -7.18
C ASP A 136 -14.81 6.69 -6.80
N CYS A 137 -14.09 6.43 -5.70
CA CYS A 137 -13.07 7.34 -5.20
C CYS A 137 -11.82 6.57 -4.74
N LEU A 138 -10.71 7.28 -4.73
CA LEU A 138 -9.45 6.81 -4.17
C LEU A 138 -9.25 7.46 -2.80
N ILE A 139 -9.16 6.66 -1.75
CA ILE A 139 -9.01 7.15 -0.38
C ILE A 139 -7.57 6.94 0.07
N THR A 140 -6.96 7.99 0.63
CA THR A 140 -5.67 7.92 1.34
C THR A 140 -5.84 8.33 2.79
N VAL A 141 -5.02 7.77 3.69
CA VAL A 141 -5.04 8.09 5.12
C VAL A 141 -4.07 9.22 5.42
N GLY A 142 -4.60 10.33 5.94
CA GLY A 142 -3.82 11.46 6.41
C GLY A 142 -3.55 11.41 7.91
N ILE A 143 -2.31 11.75 8.31
CA ILE A 143 -1.88 11.86 9.71
C ILE A 143 -1.63 13.33 10.05
N SER A 144 -2.19 13.81 11.16
CA SER A 144 -1.95 15.19 11.62
C SER A 144 -0.47 15.42 11.91
N PRO A 145 0.18 16.40 11.25
CA PRO A 145 1.60 16.67 11.43
C PRO A 145 1.89 17.19 12.83
N ARG A 146 2.94 16.66 13.47
CA ARG A 146 3.42 17.13 14.79
C ARG A 146 4.70 17.96 14.68
N TYR A 147 5.42 17.87 13.55
CA TYR A 147 6.66 18.58 13.27
C TYR A 147 6.83 18.73 11.74
N PRO A 148 7.70 19.63 11.27
CA PRO A 148 7.90 19.86 9.83
C PRO A 148 8.81 18.79 9.21
N ALA A 149 8.27 17.59 8.97
CA ALA A 149 9.00 16.50 8.34
C ALA A 149 9.30 16.81 6.87
N THR A 150 10.54 16.59 6.42
CA THR A 150 10.95 16.75 5.02
C THR A 150 10.98 15.43 4.25
N GLY A 151 10.78 14.30 4.95
CA GLY A 151 10.79 12.96 4.36
C GLY A 151 9.41 12.39 4.03
N TYR A 152 8.33 13.15 4.24
CA TYR A 152 6.94 12.71 4.03
C TYR A 152 6.24 13.54 2.94
N GLY A 153 5.25 12.91 2.30
CA GLY A 153 4.27 13.62 1.49
C GLY A 153 3.27 14.38 2.37
N TYR A 154 2.78 15.49 1.89
CA TYR A 154 1.78 16.34 2.53
C TYR A 154 0.54 16.42 1.66
N ILE A 155 -0.64 16.25 2.26
CA ILE A 155 -1.94 16.29 1.62
C ILE A 155 -2.71 17.48 2.15
N ARG A 156 -3.11 18.43 1.27
CA ARG A 156 -4.01 19.51 1.65
C ARG A 156 -5.44 19.01 1.59
N ARG A 157 -6.13 19.09 2.75
CA ARG A 157 -7.55 18.78 2.81
C ARG A 157 -8.37 19.95 2.27
N GLY A 158 -9.37 19.62 1.47
CA GLY A 158 -10.43 20.50 1.03
C GLY A 158 -11.68 20.42 1.92
N ARG A 159 -12.83 20.55 1.29
CA ARG A 159 -14.13 20.41 1.95
C ARG A 159 -14.35 18.98 2.47
N GLU A 160 -15.18 18.85 3.48
CA GLU A 160 -15.66 17.56 3.94
C GLU A 160 -16.64 16.99 2.91
N GLU A 161 -16.36 15.78 2.44
CA GLU A 161 -17.14 15.10 1.40
C GLU A 161 -18.07 14.03 1.97
N ASP A 162 -17.65 13.44 3.10
CA ASP A 162 -18.39 12.34 3.72
C ASP A 162 -17.98 12.15 5.18
N ARG A 163 -18.79 11.36 5.92
CA ARG A 163 -18.54 10.98 7.30
C ARG A 163 -19.07 9.59 7.60
N ASP A 164 -18.32 8.82 8.37
CA ASP A 164 -18.76 7.54 8.91
C ASP A 164 -18.42 7.48 10.41
N GLY A 165 -19.40 7.71 11.26
CA GLY A 165 -19.21 7.90 12.69
C GLY A 165 -18.29 9.08 13.00
N ALA A 166 -17.20 8.82 13.71
CA ALA A 166 -16.19 9.83 14.04
C ALA A 166 -15.15 10.04 12.90
N VAL A 167 -15.15 9.22 11.86
CA VAL A 167 -14.20 9.32 10.75
C VAL A 167 -14.74 10.29 9.70
N ARG A 168 -13.93 11.28 9.37
CA ARG A 168 -14.27 12.32 8.40
C ARG A 168 -13.45 12.13 7.13
N PHE A 169 -14.10 12.35 5.98
CA PHE A 169 -13.49 12.26 4.66
C PHE A 169 -13.50 13.64 3.99
N PHE A 170 -12.38 14.02 3.42
CA PHE A 170 -12.16 15.33 2.82
C PHE A 170 -11.69 15.16 1.38
N ALA A 171 -12.09 16.10 0.51
CA ALA A 171 -11.46 16.21 -0.80
C ALA A 171 -9.96 16.47 -0.64
N VAL A 172 -9.14 15.87 -1.53
CA VAL A 172 -7.73 16.22 -1.65
C VAL A 172 -7.59 17.36 -2.65
N GLU A 173 -7.08 18.52 -2.19
CA GLU A 173 -6.86 19.68 -3.04
C GLU A 173 -5.44 19.75 -3.60
N GLU A 174 -4.47 19.22 -2.87
CA GLU A 174 -3.06 19.27 -3.25
C GLU A 174 -2.31 18.13 -2.60
N PHE A 175 -1.37 17.55 -3.35
CA PHE A 175 -0.38 16.60 -2.85
C PHE A 175 1.02 17.18 -3.06
N ARG A 176 1.84 17.22 -2.03
CA ARG A 176 3.20 17.75 -2.07
C ARG A 176 4.18 16.77 -1.44
N GLU A 177 5.00 16.16 -2.25
CA GLU A 177 5.97 15.17 -1.81
C GLU A 177 7.26 15.83 -1.33
N LYS A 178 7.73 15.40 -0.15
CA LYS A 178 9.05 15.71 0.45
C LYS A 178 9.48 17.17 0.29
N PRO A 179 8.73 18.15 0.85
CA PRO A 179 9.07 19.56 0.75
C PRO A 179 10.38 19.88 1.50
N ASP A 180 11.02 20.98 1.14
CA ASP A 180 12.09 21.54 1.97
C ASP A 180 11.60 21.97 3.35
N LEU A 181 12.52 22.20 4.29
CA LEU A 181 12.17 22.51 5.69
C LEU A 181 11.35 23.81 5.83
N ARG A 182 11.64 24.84 5.03
CA ARG A 182 10.90 26.11 5.05
C ARG A 182 9.46 25.89 4.63
N THR A 183 9.27 25.16 3.55
CA THR A 183 7.94 24.78 3.07
C THR A 183 7.22 23.91 4.07
N ALA A 184 7.86 22.87 4.61
CA ALA A 184 7.28 21.97 5.60
C ALA A 184 6.78 22.74 6.85
N ARG A 185 7.56 23.70 7.38
CA ARG A 185 7.13 24.58 8.49
C ARG A 185 5.86 25.33 8.16
N ARG A 186 5.76 25.93 6.96
CA ARG A 186 4.57 26.65 6.50
C ARG A 186 3.35 25.74 6.39
N LEU A 187 3.52 24.52 5.83
CA LEU A 187 2.44 23.55 5.69
C LEU A 187 1.88 23.13 7.05
N VAL A 188 2.75 22.82 8.02
CA VAL A 188 2.34 22.45 9.39
C VAL A 188 1.62 23.61 10.07
N SER A 189 2.15 24.83 10.00
CA SER A 189 1.55 26.02 10.62
C SER A 189 0.16 26.34 10.06
N SER A 190 -0.12 26.01 8.82
CA SER A 190 -1.41 26.27 8.19
C SER A 190 -2.56 25.44 8.76
N ARG A 191 -2.27 24.32 9.43
CA ARG A 191 -3.23 23.34 9.99
C ARG A 191 -4.19 22.74 8.95
N ARG A 192 -3.90 22.91 7.65
CA ARG A 192 -4.70 22.38 6.53
C ARG A 192 -4.10 21.15 5.88
N TYR A 193 -2.88 20.79 6.26
CA TYR A 193 -2.16 19.67 5.68
C TYR A 193 -2.05 18.51 6.65
N TYR A 194 -2.07 17.31 6.07
CA TYR A 194 -1.80 16.04 6.73
C TYR A 194 -0.57 15.40 6.10
N TRP A 195 0.18 14.60 6.84
CA TRP A 195 1.15 13.70 6.23
C TRP A 195 0.43 12.59 5.50
N ASN A 196 0.88 12.24 4.31
CA ASN A 196 0.46 11.03 3.63
C ASN A 196 1.03 9.80 4.36
N ALA A 197 0.14 8.93 4.84
CA ALA A 197 0.55 7.70 5.52
C ALA A 197 1.02 6.61 4.54
N GLY A 198 0.85 6.77 3.22
CA GLY A 198 1.08 5.70 2.26
C GLY A 198 0.14 4.50 2.48
N ILE A 199 -1.00 4.75 3.10
CA ILE A 199 -2.06 3.77 3.36
C ILE A 199 -3.27 4.17 2.52
N PHE A 200 -3.74 3.24 1.69
CA PHE A 200 -4.79 3.51 0.74
C PHE A 200 -5.94 2.52 0.87
N VAL A 201 -7.16 2.97 0.55
CA VAL A 201 -8.37 2.14 0.59
C VAL A 201 -9.17 2.41 -0.68
N TRP A 202 -9.21 1.44 -1.58
CA TRP A 202 -9.77 1.59 -2.92
C TRP A 202 -10.58 0.37 -3.35
N SER A 203 -11.67 0.56 -4.09
CA SER A 203 -12.28 -0.55 -4.81
C SER A 203 -11.37 -1.01 -5.96
N ILE A 204 -11.43 -2.31 -6.31
CA ILE A 204 -10.74 -2.83 -7.50
C ILE A 204 -11.12 -2.02 -8.74
N ARG A 205 -12.40 -1.66 -8.87
CA ARG A 205 -12.92 -0.86 -9.97
C ARG A 205 -12.25 0.51 -10.05
N SER A 206 -12.22 1.24 -8.92
CA SER A 206 -11.65 2.60 -8.88
C SER A 206 -10.16 2.61 -9.20
N ILE A 207 -9.37 1.70 -8.60
CA ILE A 207 -7.92 1.66 -8.86
C ILE A 207 -7.62 1.18 -10.27
N SER A 208 -8.37 0.22 -10.80
CA SER A 208 -8.16 -0.24 -12.19
C SER A 208 -8.43 0.87 -13.19
N ALA A 209 -9.53 1.62 -13.02
CA ALA A 209 -9.84 2.77 -13.87
C ALA A 209 -8.76 3.87 -13.78
N ALA A 210 -8.27 4.15 -12.58
CA ALA A 210 -7.21 5.13 -12.38
C ALA A 210 -5.89 4.70 -13.02
N LEU A 211 -5.51 3.42 -12.89
CA LEU A 211 -4.32 2.88 -13.56
C LEU A 211 -4.45 2.90 -15.08
N ASP A 212 -5.63 2.60 -15.63
CA ASP A 212 -5.88 2.65 -17.07
C ASP A 212 -5.77 4.06 -17.62
N PHE A 213 -6.23 5.06 -16.87
CA PHE A 213 -6.22 6.45 -17.28
C PHE A 213 -4.85 7.12 -17.10
N HIS A 214 -4.25 6.97 -15.92
CA HIS A 214 -3.02 7.70 -15.56
C HIS A 214 -1.73 6.92 -15.88
N LEU A 215 -1.76 5.59 -15.83
CA LEU A 215 -0.60 4.71 -15.98
C LEU A 215 -0.86 3.57 -16.96
N PRO A 216 -1.26 3.87 -18.21
CA PRO A 216 -1.71 2.87 -19.19
C PRO A 216 -0.65 1.80 -19.50
N GLU A 217 0.64 2.14 -19.48
CA GLU A 217 1.72 1.17 -19.69
C GLU A 217 1.81 0.13 -18.56
N ILE A 218 1.65 0.57 -17.31
CA ILE A 218 1.63 -0.33 -16.14
C ILE A 218 0.38 -1.21 -16.22
N ALA A 219 -0.78 -0.62 -16.47
CA ALA A 219 -2.03 -1.35 -16.60
C ALA A 219 -1.98 -2.41 -17.72
N ALA A 220 -1.47 -2.04 -18.90
CA ALA A 220 -1.32 -2.96 -20.04
C ALA A 220 -0.34 -4.09 -19.73
N GLY A 221 0.82 -3.78 -19.13
CA GLY A 221 1.82 -4.77 -18.78
C GLY A 221 1.33 -5.78 -17.74
N VAL A 222 0.63 -5.32 -16.70
CA VAL A 222 0.03 -6.20 -15.69
C VAL A 222 -1.09 -7.04 -16.29
N ARG A 223 -1.94 -6.47 -17.15
CA ARG A 223 -2.94 -7.24 -17.91
C ARG A 223 -2.31 -8.34 -18.77
N ALA A 224 -1.21 -8.05 -19.44
CA ALA A 224 -0.50 -9.07 -20.24
C ALA A 224 0.00 -10.24 -19.36
N ILE A 225 0.49 -9.94 -18.14
CA ILE A 225 0.90 -10.96 -17.17
C ILE A 225 -0.31 -11.83 -16.78
N TYR A 226 -1.44 -11.21 -16.40
CA TYR A 226 -2.61 -11.94 -15.89
C TYR A 226 -3.45 -12.63 -16.97
N ARG A 227 -3.41 -12.18 -18.22
CA ARG A 227 -3.97 -12.92 -19.37
C ARG A 227 -3.17 -14.18 -19.71
N THR A 228 -1.92 -14.27 -19.26
CA THR A 228 -1.11 -15.47 -19.46
C THR A 228 -1.64 -16.60 -18.56
N PRO A 229 -1.85 -17.82 -19.07
CA PRO A 229 -2.30 -18.95 -18.26
C PRO A 229 -1.42 -19.18 -17.02
N ARG A 230 -2.04 -19.53 -15.90
CA ARG A 230 -1.36 -19.67 -14.58
C ARG A 230 -0.03 -20.42 -14.63
N PRO A 231 0.11 -21.58 -15.32
CA PRO A 231 1.39 -22.31 -15.36
C PRO A 231 2.54 -21.50 -15.99
N LYS A 232 2.24 -20.58 -16.91
CA LYS A 232 3.23 -19.74 -17.61
C LYS A 232 3.36 -18.33 -17.02
N ARG A 233 2.54 -17.97 -16.02
CA ARG A 233 2.45 -16.61 -15.46
C ARG A 233 3.76 -16.15 -14.82
N SER A 234 4.47 -17.04 -14.13
CA SER A 234 5.77 -16.70 -13.52
C SER A 234 6.81 -16.27 -14.57
N ALA A 235 6.84 -16.94 -15.72
CA ALA A 235 7.71 -16.55 -16.83
C ALA A 235 7.29 -15.20 -17.43
N ALA A 236 5.98 -14.99 -17.61
CA ALA A 236 5.45 -13.71 -18.09
C ALA A 236 5.77 -12.57 -17.11
N LEU A 237 5.63 -12.80 -15.80
CA LEU A 237 5.97 -11.82 -14.76
C LEU A 237 7.44 -11.42 -14.85
N ARG A 238 8.37 -12.38 -14.92
CA ARG A 238 9.81 -12.10 -15.08
C ARG A 238 10.15 -11.40 -16.40
N ARG A 239 9.37 -11.60 -17.45
CA ARG A 239 9.59 -10.97 -18.76
C ARG A 239 9.07 -9.54 -18.81
N PHE A 240 7.86 -9.27 -18.32
CA PHE A 240 7.17 -8.00 -18.51
C PHE A 240 7.37 -7.04 -17.33
N TYR A 241 7.34 -7.52 -16.08
CA TYR A 241 7.38 -6.67 -14.90
C TYR A 241 8.63 -5.79 -14.80
N PRO A 242 9.88 -6.26 -15.09
CA PRO A 242 11.07 -5.42 -15.06
C PRO A 242 11.08 -4.29 -16.10
N ARG A 243 10.19 -4.32 -17.07
CA ARG A 243 10.07 -3.29 -18.12
C ARG A 243 9.05 -2.22 -17.79
N LEU A 244 8.24 -2.42 -16.74
CA LEU A 244 7.25 -1.44 -16.33
C LEU A 244 7.93 -0.14 -15.84
N PRO A 245 7.31 1.03 -16.05
CA PRO A 245 7.76 2.28 -15.48
C PRO A 245 7.95 2.18 -13.96
N SER A 246 9.05 2.74 -13.43
CA SER A 246 9.33 2.76 -11.99
C SER A 246 8.83 4.09 -11.42
N ILE A 247 7.59 4.10 -10.95
CA ILE A 247 6.93 5.29 -10.41
C ILE A 247 6.17 4.96 -9.12
N SER A 248 6.12 5.89 -8.17
CA SER A 248 5.25 5.74 -7.01
C SER A 248 3.80 6.02 -7.40
N ILE A 249 2.88 5.38 -6.71
CA ILE A 249 1.44 5.60 -6.92
C ILE A 249 1.05 7.05 -6.61
N ASP A 250 1.71 7.68 -5.64
CA ASP A 250 1.46 9.06 -5.22
C ASP A 250 1.79 10.11 -6.31
N TYR A 251 2.67 9.76 -7.25
CA TYR A 251 2.99 10.59 -8.41
C TYR A 251 2.24 10.18 -9.67
N GLY A 252 1.80 8.93 -9.72
CA GLY A 252 1.22 8.35 -10.92
C GLY A 252 -0.31 8.47 -10.98
N VAL A 253 -0.96 8.56 -9.85
CA VAL A 253 -2.41 8.62 -9.66
C VAL A 253 -2.75 9.70 -8.61
#